data_c0226ab4e76aed1dc1358d34295c4c55
#
_entry.id   c0226ab4e76aed1dc1358d34295c4c55
#
_cell.length_a   1.000
_cell.length_b   1.000
_cell.length_c   1.000
_cell.angle_alpha   90.00
_cell.angle_beta   90.00
_cell.angle_gamma   90.00
#
_symmetry.space_group_name_H-M   'P 1'
#
loop_
_entity.id
_entity.type
_entity.pdbx_description
1 polymer ?
#
loop_
_entity_poly.entity_id
_entity_poly.type
_entity_poly.pdbx_seq_one_letter_code
_entity_poly.pdbx_strand_id
1 'polypeptide(L)'
;AGAPSGAAVADIPFKPTDAIATLQAYSAKVRPDQIGESDTTDTLTNGVSSRRNQLLMDISSELGVASVDGAAEATVKALSALVNKVAPNYKAFGPVLSDIVRDRVRGMFGAAGVKLGQITKRVTDTWQLGEGWASHVVAALVLETREGASSRGGDLASLSTDAASNAAVANALIDAAVQKVAADKGIAVAMPSAGGAAGGAVVDSAALDAFAAKVTGADGVLASTAKFVLNQLGVAAPVAEETADENAAVVAAVEAELGADWPKQVEPRFDERKAILFDDRWASAREDL
;
A
#
# COMPACT_ATOMS: atom_id res chain seq x y z
N ALA A 1 7.62 19.89 32.32
CA ALA A 1 7.41 18.53 31.89
C ALA A 1 7.47 18.51 30.36
N GLY A 2 8.58 18.01 29.79
CA GLY A 2 8.76 17.94 28.34
C GLY A 2 7.81 16.91 27.76
N ALA A 3 7.19 17.25 26.63
CA ALA A 3 6.43 16.32 25.84
C ALA A 3 7.34 15.16 25.38
N PRO A 4 6.87 13.91 25.30
CA PRO A 4 7.68 12.81 24.84
C PRO A 4 8.06 13.06 23.37
N SER A 5 9.36 13.06 23.07
CA SER A 5 9.85 13.06 21.69
C SER A 5 9.36 11.79 21.01
N GLY A 6 8.63 11.91 19.91
CA GLY A 6 8.19 10.76 19.14
C GLY A 6 9.39 9.88 18.77
N ALA A 7 9.25 8.58 18.96
CA ALA A 7 10.29 7.63 18.59
C ALA A 7 10.57 7.73 17.07
N ALA A 8 11.85 7.78 16.70
CA ALA A 8 12.24 7.76 15.29
C ALA A 8 11.67 6.49 14.62
N VAL A 9 11.13 6.64 13.41
CA VAL A 9 10.64 5.48 12.64
C VAL A 9 11.80 4.54 12.38
N ALA A 10 11.64 3.27 12.74
CA ALA A 10 12.65 2.26 12.50
C ALA A 10 12.93 2.10 11.00
N ASP A 11 14.19 1.89 10.64
CA ASP A 11 14.53 1.57 9.25
C ASP A 11 14.00 0.19 8.86
N ILE A 12 13.63 0.05 7.60
CA ILE A 12 13.14 -1.19 6.99
C ILE A 12 14.16 -1.68 5.96
N PRO A 13 15.09 -2.57 6.31
CA PRO A 13 16.12 -2.99 5.39
C PRO A 13 15.53 -3.61 4.12
N PHE A 14 16.06 -3.21 2.96
CA PHE A 14 15.68 -3.80 1.67
C PHE A 14 16.44 -5.12 1.47
N LYS A 15 15.69 -6.22 1.53
CA LYS A 15 16.23 -7.58 1.53
C LYS A 15 16.27 -8.20 0.13
N PRO A 16 17.00 -9.32 -0.08
CA PRO A 16 16.93 -10.08 -1.32
C PRO A 16 15.52 -10.44 -1.73
N THR A 17 14.64 -10.75 -0.76
CA THR A 17 13.23 -11.04 -1.00
C THR A 17 12.47 -9.87 -1.60
N ASP A 18 12.74 -8.63 -1.15
CA ASP A 18 12.10 -7.43 -1.68
C ASP A 18 12.54 -7.18 -3.13
N ALA A 19 13.83 -7.41 -3.42
CA ALA A 19 14.38 -7.32 -4.78
C ALA A 19 13.70 -8.31 -5.74
N ILE A 20 13.60 -9.58 -5.31
CA ILE A 20 13.01 -10.62 -6.16
C ILE A 20 11.50 -10.41 -6.33
N ALA A 21 10.78 -9.99 -5.30
CA ALA A 21 9.39 -9.60 -5.41
C ALA A 21 9.19 -8.44 -6.41
N THR A 22 10.10 -7.46 -6.39
CA THR A 22 10.10 -6.35 -7.36
C THR A 22 10.33 -6.84 -8.78
N LEU A 23 11.31 -7.71 -9.01
CA LEU A 23 11.58 -8.31 -10.33
C LEU A 23 10.41 -9.16 -10.83
N GLN A 24 9.82 -9.98 -9.96
CA GLN A 24 8.66 -10.80 -10.30
C GLN A 24 7.47 -9.93 -10.73
N ALA A 25 7.12 -8.91 -9.94
CA ALA A 25 6.03 -7.99 -10.25
C ALA A 25 6.28 -7.23 -11.55
N TYR A 26 7.52 -6.80 -11.78
CA TYR A 26 7.93 -6.08 -12.99
C TYR A 26 7.84 -6.97 -14.23
N SER A 27 8.46 -8.14 -14.20
CA SER A 27 8.55 -9.08 -15.34
C SER A 27 7.20 -9.69 -15.70
N ALA A 28 6.38 -10.03 -14.70
CA ALA A 28 5.04 -10.60 -14.89
C ALA A 28 4.00 -9.55 -15.32
N LYS A 29 4.34 -8.26 -15.26
CA LYS A 29 3.39 -7.14 -15.44
C LYS A 29 2.16 -7.27 -14.54
N VAL A 30 2.40 -7.47 -13.25
CA VAL A 30 1.38 -7.52 -12.20
C VAL A 30 1.71 -6.53 -11.08
N ARG A 31 0.73 -6.20 -10.24
CA ARG A 31 1.00 -5.47 -9.01
C ARG A 31 1.56 -6.42 -7.94
N PRO A 32 2.35 -5.91 -6.99
CA PRO A 32 2.88 -6.73 -5.89
C PRO A 32 1.78 -7.45 -5.08
N ASP A 33 0.64 -6.79 -4.83
CA ASP A 33 -0.51 -7.34 -4.11
C ASP A 33 -1.21 -8.50 -4.82
N GLN A 34 -0.96 -8.68 -6.12
CA GLN A 34 -1.52 -9.74 -6.95
C GLN A 34 -0.65 -11.00 -6.99
N ILE A 35 0.53 -10.98 -6.37
CA ILE A 35 1.42 -12.14 -6.31
C ILE A 35 1.13 -12.92 -5.02
N GLY A 36 0.61 -14.13 -5.17
CA GLY A 36 0.33 -15.02 -4.05
C GLY A 36 1.56 -15.84 -3.62
N GLU A 37 1.60 -16.25 -2.36
CA GLU A 37 2.68 -17.11 -1.83
C GLU A 37 2.84 -18.45 -2.59
N SER A 38 1.75 -18.97 -3.17
CA SER A 38 1.71 -20.21 -3.95
C SER A 38 2.06 -20.04 -5.43
N ASP A 39 2.18 -18.80 -5.92
CA ASP A 39 2.63 -18.56 -7.29
C ASP A 39 4.05 -19.13 -7.50
N THR A 40 4.35 -19.50 -8.73
CA THR A 40 5.68 -19.94 -9.17
C THR A 40 6.18 -19.05 -10.30
N THR A 41 7.45 -19.15 -10.66
CA THR A 41 7.98 -18.45 -11.83
C THR A 41 7.23 -18.83 -13.11
N ASP A 42 6.73 -20.05 -13.18
CA ASP A 42 5.92 -20.54 -14.32
C ASP A 42 4.56 -19.85 -14.37
N THR A 43 3.82 -19.81 -13.25
CA THR A 43 2.51 -19.12 -13.20
C THR A 43 2.64 -17.61 -13.45
N LEU A 44 3.68 -16.97 -12.94
CA LEU A 44 3.95 -15.55 -13.14
C LEU A 44 4.32 -15.21 -14.62
N THR A 45 4.85 -16.17 -15.34
CA THR A 45 5.21 -16.01 -16.76
C THR A 45 4.20 -16.62 -17.74
N ASN A 46 3.03 -17.02 -17.21
CA ASN A 46 1.95 -17.66 -17.98
C ASN A 46 2.40 -18.92 -18.75
N GLY A 47 3.31 -19.73 -18.16
CA GLY A 47 3.85 -20.93 -18.77
C GLY A 47 4.80 -20.69 -19.96
N VAL A 48 5.19 -19.43 -20.25
CA VAL A 48 6.08 -19.09 -21.37
C VAL A 48 7.53 -19.36 -20.95
N SER A 49 8.11 -20.45 -21.46
CA SER A 49 9.45 -20.92 -21.07
C SER A 49 10.56 -19.87 -21.25
N SER A 50 10.52 -19.07 -22.32
CA SER A 50 11.52 -18.03 -22.55
C SER A 50 11.46 -16.93 -21.47
N ARG A 51 10.25 -16.50 -21.07
CA ARG A 51 10.05 -15.52 -20.00
C ARG A 51 10.46 -16.08 -18.65
N ARG A 52 10.11 -17.34 -18.37
CA ARG A 52 10.52 -18.02 -17.14
C ARG A 52 12.04 -18.08 -17.05
N ASN A 53 12.73 -18.53 -18.09
CA ASN A 53 14.19 -18.62 -18.10
C ASN A 53 14.83 -17.23 -17.94
N GLN A 54 14.29 -16.20 -18.60
CA GLN A 54 14.77 -14.82 -18.42
C GLN A 54 14.62 -14.36 -16.97
N LEU A 55 13.46 -14.58 -16.36
CA LEU A 55 13.24 -14.19 -14.95
C LEU A 55 14.20 -14.92 -14.00
N LEU A 56 14.49 -16.20 -14.22
CA LEU A 56 15.46 -16.96 -13.41
C LEU A 56 16.89 -16.42 -13.59
N MET A 57 17.26 -16.05 -14.81
CA MET A 57 18.55 -15.41 -15.09
C MET A 57 18.64 -14.03 -14.42
N ASP A 58 17.60 -13.24 -14.50
CA ASP A 58 17.52 -11.91 -13.88
C ASP A 58 17.62 -12.02 -12.35
N ILE A 59 16.95 -12.99 -11.74
CA ILE A 59 17.07 -13.28 -10.29
C ILE A 59 18.51 -13.60 -9.91
N SER A 60 19.15 -14.51 -10.63
CA SER A 60 20.53 -14.90 -10.34
C SER A 60 21.50 -13.74 -10.52
N SER A 61 21.35 -12.98 -11.61
CA SER A 61 22.15 -11.80 -11.89
C SER A 61 21.97 -10.71 -10.85
N GLU A 62 20.72 -10.43 -10.45
CA GLU A 62 20.40 -9.44 -9.41
C GLU A 62 21.06 -9.77 -8.07
N LEU A 63 21.08 -11.03 -7.70
CA LEU A 63 21.68 -11.50 -6.45
C LEU A 63 23.20 -11.70 -6.54
N GLY A 64 23.78 -11.59 -7.73
CA GLY A 64 25.21 -11.80 -7.95
C GLY A 64 25.65 -13.27 -7.73
N VAL A 65 24.77 -14.23 -8.01
CA VAL A 65 25.03 -15.67 -7.88
C VAL A 65 24.93 -16.36 -9.24
N ALA A 66 25.61 -17.50 -9.38
CA ALA A 66 25.59 -18.25 -10.65
C ALA A 66 24.20 -18.82 -10.94
N SER A 67 23.53 -19.36 -9.93
CA SER A 67 22.16 -19.85 -9.97
C SER A 67 21.55 -19.85 -8.57
N VAL A 68 20.20 -19.91 -8.52
CA VAL A 68 19.47 -20.19 -7.29
C VAL A 68 18.86 -21.59 -7.45
N ASP A 69 19.48 -22.57 -6.85
CA ASP A 69 19.04 -23.97 -6.97
C ASP A 69 17.61 -24.15 -6.46
N GLY A 70 16.77 -24.81 -7.25
CA GLY A 70 15.36 -25.04 -6.96
C GLY A 70 14.44 -23.84 -7.25
N ALA A 71 14.96 -22.71 -7.76
CA ALA A 71 14.14 -21.51 -8.04
C ALA A 71 13.10 -21.74 -9.13
N ALA A 72 13.36 -22.65 -10.06
CA ALA A 72 12.46 -22.92 -11.19
C ALA A 72 11.12 -23.52 -10.75
N GLU A 73 11.15 -24.39 -9.74
CA GLU A 73 10.01 -25.13 -9.21
C GLU A 73 9.47 -24.48 -7.92
N ALA A 74 10.21 -23.54 -7.33
CA ALA A 74 9.87 -22.94 -6.06
C ALA A 74 8.60 -22.07 -6.18
N THR A 75 7.75 -22.16 -5.18
CA THR A 75 6.73 -21.14 -4.95
C THR A 75 7.38 -19.82 -4.52
N VAL A 76 6.68 -18.70 -4.65
CA VAL A 76 7.17 -17.38 -4.19
C VAL A 76 7.60 -17.44 -2.73
N LYS A 77 6.85 -18.14 -1.89
CA LYS A 77 7.21 -18.35 -0.46
C LYS A 77 8.52 -19.11 -0.30
N ALA A 78 8.68 -20.23 -1.01
CA ALA A 78 9.88 -21.05 -0.96
C ALA A 78 11.09 -20.29 -1.55
N LEU A 79 10.90 -19.61 -2.66
CA LEU A 79 11.92 -18.80 -3.30
C LEU A 79 12.43 -17.68 -2.37
N SER A 80 11.53 -17.03 -1.63
CA SER A 80 11.90 -16.01 -0.63
C SER A 80 12.87 -16.57 0.43
N ALA A 81 12.67 -17.79 0.89
CA ALA A 81 13.57 -18.43 1.83
C ALA A 81 14.93 -18.79 1.18
N LEU A 82 14.92 -19.24 -0.07
CA LEU A 82 16.13 -19.59 -0.82
C LEU A 82 17.01 -18.35 -1.08
N VAL A 83 16.43 -17.25 -1.56
CA VAL A 83 17.20 -16.04 -1.91
C VAL A 83 17.84 -15.39 -0.69
N ASN A 84 17.17 -15.39 0.45
CA ASN A 84 17.76 -14.89 1.70
C ASN A 84 18.95 -15.73 2.17
N LYS A 85 18.94 -17.03 1.88
CA LYS A 85 20.02 -17.93 2.23
C LYS A 85 21.24 -17.75 1.31
N VAL A 86 21.01 -17.59 0.00
CA VAL A 86 22.11 -17.51 -1.00
C VAL A 86 22.74 -16.13 -1.10
N ALA A 87 22.00 -15.07 -0.72
CA ALA A 87 22.49 -13.69 -0.80
C ALA A 87 22.33 -12.93 0.53
N PRO A 88 22.94 -13.39 1.63
CA PRO A 88 22.77 -12.78 2.96
C PRO A 88 23.33 -11.35 3.05
N ASN A 89 24.27 -11.00 2.17
CA ASN A 89 24.92 -9.66 2.13
C ASN A 89 24.43 -8.82 0.93
N TYR A 90 23.26 -9.12 0.40
CA TYR A 90 22.69 -8.37 -0.72
C TYR A 90 22.60 -6.87 -0.41
N LYS A 91 22.99 -6.05 -1.37
CA LYS A 91 22.85 -4.59 -1.32
C LYS A 91 21.87 -4.14 -2.39
N ALA A 92 20.94 -3.31 -2.05
CA ALA A 92 20.00 -2.72 -2.98
C ALA A 92 20.69 -1.62 -3.83
N PHE A 93 20.64 -1.66 -5.12
CA PHE A 93 20.07 -2.66 -6.01
C PHE A 93 21.20 -3.39 -6.72
N GLY A 94 20.98 -4.67 -7.11
CA GLY A 94 21.90 -5.37 -7.99
C GLY A 94 21.81 -4.88 -9.44
N PRO A 95 22.52 -5.51 -10.39
CA PRO A 95 22.66 -4.98 -11.76
C PRO A 95 21.33 -4.86 -12.50
N VAL A 96 20.41 -5.82 -12.34
CA VAL A 96 19.14 -5.83 -13.08
C VAL A 96 18.23 -4.73 -12.59
N LEU A 97 17.98 -4.64 -11.27
CA LEU A 97 17.15 -3.57 -10.70
C LEU A 97 17.79 -2.20 -10.87
N SER A 98 19.12 -2.08 -10.80
CA SER A 98 19.80 -0.81 -11.07
C SER A 98 19.51 -0.26 -12.46
N ASP A 99 19.47 -1.12 -13.48
CA ASP A 99 19.13 -0.71 -14.84
C ASP A 99 17.66 -0.30 -14.95
N ILE A 100 16.76 -1.09 -14.39
CA ILE A 100 15.31 -0.78 -14.36
C ILE A 100 15.06 0.54 -13.63
N VAL A 101 15.66 0.74 -12.46
CA VAL A 101 15.57 1.97 -11.65
C VAL A 101 16.08 3.16 -12.44
N ARG A 102 17.26 3.04 -13.05
CA ARG A 102 17.87 4.13 -13.85
C ARG A 102 16.93 4.56 -14.97
N ASP A 103 16.39 3.61 -15.71
CA ASP A 103 15.52 3.91 -16.84
C ASP A 103 14.18 4.50 -16.38
N ARG A 104 13.62 4.00 -15.28
CA ARG A 104 12.39 4.56 -14.70
C ARG A 104 12.60 5.96 -14.15
N VAL A 105 13.66 6.19 -13.39
CA VAL A 105 14.00 7.51 -12.85
C VAL A 105 14.22 8.51 -13.99
N ARG A 106 14.90 8.11 -15.06
CA ARG A 106 15.08 8.97 -16.25
C ARG A 106 13.74 9.33 -16.89
N GLY A 107 12.86 8.36 -17.08
CA GLY A 107 11.55 8.57 -17.71
C GLY A 107 10.64 9.47 -16.86
N MET A 108 10.54 9.18 -15.58
CA MET A 108 9.61 9.87 -14.67
C MET A 108 10.11 11.21 -14.15
N PHE A 109 11.42 11.36 -13.94
CA PHE A 109 12.01 12.51 -13.24
C PHE A 109 13.01 13.30 -14.07
N GLY A 110 13.36 12.82 -15.28
CA GLY A 110 14.38 13.45 -16.12
C GLY A 110 14.04 14.88 -16.52
N ALA A 111 12.77 15.16 -16.89
CA ALA A 111 12.30 16.49 -17.24
C ALA A 111 12.36 17.48 -16.06
N ALA A 112 12.17 16.99 -14.84
CA ALA A 112 12.29 17.78 -13.61
C ALA A 112 13.75 17.95 -13.15
N GLY A 113 14.74 17.34 -13.83
CA GLY A 113 16.15 17.36 -13.44
C GLY A 113 16.46 16.56 -12.16
N VAL A 114 15.54 15.73 -11.69
CA VAL A 114 15.70 14.96 -10.46
C VAL A 114 16.36 13.60 -10.75
N LYS A 115 17.40 13.29 -10.01
CA LYS A 115 18.19 12.06 -10.11
C LYS A 115 17.95 11.15 -8.90
N LEU A 116 18.34 9.87 -9.01
CA LEU A 116 18.17 8.89 -7.93
C LEU A 116 18.69 9.38 -6.56
N GLY A 117 19.87 9.98 -6.52
CA GLY A 117 20.43 10.52 -5.26
C GLY A 117 19.57 11.63 -4.62
N GLN A 118 18.81 12.38 -5.41
CA GLN A 118 17.89 13.40 -4.89
C GLN A 118 16.60 12.75 -4.35
N ILE A 119 16.14 11.65 -4.96
CA ILE A 119 15.03 10.84 -4.43
C ILE A 119 15.44 10.27 -3.07
N THR A 120 16.62 9.64 -2.99
CA THR A 120 17.16 9.11 -1.73
C THR A 120 17.26 10.21 -0.66
N LYS A 121 17.87 11.35 -0.99
CA LYS A 121 17.98 12.49 -0.06
C LYS A 121 16.62 13.02 0.41
N ARG A 122 15.59 13.05 -0.44
CA ARG A 122 14.28 13.47 0.01
C ARG A 122 13.72 12.52 1.06
N VAL A 123 13.92 11.22 0.90
CA VAL A 123 13.49 10.22 1.89
C VAL A 123 14.32 10.32 3.17
N THR A 124 15.65 10.44 3.07
CA THR A 124 16.53 10.44 4.25
C THR A 124 16.56 11.78 4.96
N ASP A 125 16.64 12.89 4.23
CA ASP A 125 16.88 14.21 4.81
C ASP A 125 15.55 14.93 5.12
N THR A 126 14.54 14.82 4.23
CA THR A 126 13.27 15.51 4.40
C THR A 126 12.28 14.69 5.24
N TRP A 127 12.14 13.40 4.94
CA TRP A 127 11.28 12.50 5.71
C TRP A 127 11.96 11.93 6.96
N GLN A 128 13.29 12.07 7.08
CA GLN A 128 14.11 11.53 8.18
C GLN A 128 13.93 10.02 8.36
N LEU A 129 13.77 9.31 7.26
CA LEU A 129 13.66 7.86 7.20
C LEU A 129 15.02 7.23 6.84
N GLY A 130 15.19 5.92 7.10
CA GLY A 130 16.46 5.23 6.82
C GLY A 130 16.70 4.93 5.34
N GLU A 131 17.90 4.47 5.01
CA GLU A 131 18.32 4.08 3.66
C GLU A 131 17.47 2.90 3.11
N GLY A 132 17.04 2.01 3.99
CA GLY A 132 16.14 0.92 3.62
C GLY A 132 14.79 1.44 3.13
N TRP A 133 14.24 2.48 3.78
CA TRP A 133 13.06 3.18 3.29
C TRP A 133 13.27 3.77 1.90
N ALA A 134 14.41 4.42 1.67
CA ALA A 134 14.71 5.00 0.35
C ALA A 134 14.71 3.92 -0.74
N SER A 135 15.26 2.74 -0.46
CA SER A 135 15.26 1.61 -1.39
C SER A 135 13.84 1.08 -1.67
N HIS A 136 13.00 0.95 -0.65
CA HIS A 136 11.58 0.57 -0.83
C HIS A 136 10.80 1.63 -1.62
N VAL A 137 11.04 2.91 -1.38
CA VAL A 137 10.40 4.02 -2.12
C VAL A 137 10.80 3.98 -3.60
N VAL A 138 12.07 3.75 -3.89
CA VAL A 138 12.56 3.61 -5.28
C VAL A 138 11.92 2.40 -5.96
N ALA A 139 11.81 1.25 -5.29
CA ALA A 139 11.12 0.08 -5.82
C ALA A 139 9.62 0.35 -6.07
N ALA A 140 8.96 1.06 -5.15
CA ALA A 140 7.58 1.49 -5.32
C ALA A 140 7.43 2.43 -6.54
N LEU A 141 8.31 3.41 -6.71
CA LEU A 141 8.30 4.27 -7.91
C LEU A 141 8.47 3.48 -9.20
N VAL A 142 9.29 2.41 -9.20
CA VAL A 142 9.43 1.52 -10.36
C VAL A 142 8.13 0.79 -10.67
N LEU A 143 7.45 0.26 -9.65
CA LEU A 143 6.28 -0.60 -9.84
C LEU A 143 4.97 0.18 -9.99
N GLU A 144 4.76 1.18 -9.16
CA GLU A 144 3.47 1.84 -8.96
C GLU A 144 3.23 3.03 -9.90
N THR A 145 4.21 3.39 -10.74
CA THR A 145 4.04 4.41 -11.78
C THR A 145 3.96 3.82 -13.19
N ARG A 146 3.88 2.49 -13.34
CA ARG A 146 3.82 1.81 -14.65
C ARG A 146 2.48 2.04 -15.32
N GLU A 147 2.52 2.45 -16.58
CA GLU A 147 1.33 2.53 -17.41
C GLU A 147 0.79 1.17 -17.81
N GLY A 148 -0.52 1.11 -18.05
CA GLY A 148 -1.21 -0.03 -18.62
C GLY A 148 -1.84 -0.96 -17.60
N ALA A 149 -2.51 -1.99 -18.13
CA ALA A 149 -3.23 -2.97 -17.34
C ALA A 149 -2.32 -4.07 -16.81
N SER A 150 -2.61 -4.52 -15.59
CA SER A 150 -2.02 -5.73 -15.04
C SER A 150 -2.49 -6.97 -15.80
N SER A 151 -1.60 -7.94 -16.00
CA SER A 151 -1.97 -9.25 -16.58
C SER A 151 -2.97 -10.04 -15.72
N ARG A 152 -3.18 -9.61 -14.45
CA ARG A 152 -4.17 -10.17 -13.53
C ARG A 152 -5.38 -9.24 -13.30
N GLY A 153 -5.54 -8.24 -14.17
CA GLY A 153 -6.65 -7.28 -14.12
C GLY A 153 -6.36 -6.02 -13.30
N GLY A 154 -7.08 -4.96 -13.62
CA GLY A 154 -6.87 -3.62 -13.06
C GLY A 154 -5.62 -2.91 -13.60
N ASP A 155 -5.41 -1.68 -13.18
CA ASP A 155 -4.27 -0.89 -13.59
C ASP A 155 -2.99 -1.32 -12.85
N LEU A 156 -1.83 -1.19 -13.52
CA LEU A 156 -0.53 -1.45 -12.89
C LEU A 156 -0.13 -0.34 -11.91
N ALA A 157 -0.53 0.89 -12.20
CA ALA A 157 -0.20 2.04 -11.39
C ALA A 157 -1.17 2.23 -10.23
N SER A 158 -0.64 2.58 -9.06
CA SER A 158 -1.37 3.18 -7.95
C SER A 158 -0.93 4.62 -7.68
N LEU A 159 0.16 5.04 -8.32
CA LEU A 159 0.68 6.40 -8.32
C LEU A 159 0.51 7.04 -9.70
N SER A 160 0.76 8.35 -9.81
CA SER A 160 0.72 9.03 -11.12
C SER A 160 1.70 8.39 -12.11
N THR A 161 1.23 8.17 -13.34
CA THR A 161 2.02 7.69 -14.46
C THR A 161 2.67 8.85 -15.25
N ASP A 162 2.26 10.08 -14.99
CA ASP A 162 2.77 11.26 -15.67
C ASP A 162 4.19 11.58 -15.21
N ALA A 163 5.07 11.88 -16.17
CA ALA A 163 6.42 12.34 -15.87
C ALA A 163 6.38 13.71 -15.16
N ALA A 164 7.19 13.85 -14.12
CA ALA A 164 7.27 15.09 -13.36
C ALA A 164 7.81 16.22 -14.21
N SER A 165 7.04 17.29 -14.39
CA SER A 165 7.40 18.46 -15.19
C SER A 165 8.38 19.40 -14.48
N ASN A 166 8.45 19.34 -13.15
CA ASN A 166 9.31 20.19 -12.32
C ASN A 166 9.60 19.53 -10.97
N ALA A 167 10.49 20.13 -10.19
CA ALA A 167 10.91 19.60 -8.90
C ALA A 167 9.77 19.49 -7.87
N ALA A 168 8.78 20.37 -7.91
CA ALA A 168 7.65 20.32 -6.98
C ALA A 168 6.76 19.08 -7.26
N VAL A 169 6.45 18.81 -8.52
CA VAL A 169 5.70 17.63 -8.96
C VAL A 169 6.51 16.35 -8.66
N ALA A 170 7.82 16.37 -8.92
CA ALA A 170 8.71 15.26 -8.59
C ALA A 170 8.69 14.95 -7.09
N ASN A 171 8.80 15.98 -6.26
CA ASN A 171 8.74 15.83 -4.81
C ASN A 171 7.40 15.28 -4.33
N ALA A 172 6.29 15.76 -4.89
CA ALA A 172 4.96 15.25 -4.55
C ALA A 172 4.81 13.76 -4.90
N LEU A 173 5.37 13.33 -6.04
CA LEU A 173 5.35 11.92 -6.43
C LEU A 173 6.21 11.04 -5.50
N ILE A 174 7.39 11.54 -5.08
CA ILE A 174 8.24 10.84 -4.10
C ILE A 174 7.50 10.73 -2.75
N ASP A 175 6.86 11.81 -2.30
CA ASP A 175 6.10 11.82 -1.05
C ASP A 175 4.93 10.84 -1.09
N ALA A 176 4.21 10.78 -2.21
CA ALA A 176 3.17 9.80 -2.43
C ALA A 176 3.71 8.35 -2.38
N ALA A 177 4.90 8.11 -2.93
CA ALA A 177 5.56 6.81 -2.85
C ALA A 177 5.99 6.45 -1.42
N VAL A 178 6.44 7.42 -0.61
CA VAL A 178 6.71 7.20 0.82
C VAL A 178 5.44 6.75 1.55
N GLN A 179 4.32 7.45 1.33
CA GLN A 179 3.04 7.10 1.94
C GLN A 179 2.53 5.73 1.48
N LYS A 180 2.72 5.40 0.20
CA LYS A 180 2.37 4.07 -0.35
C LYS A 180 3.16 2.96 0.36
N VAL A 181 4.48 3.11 0.48
CA VAL A 181 5.33 2.14 1.19
C VAL A 181 4.92 2.02 2.65
N ALA A 182 4.62 3.14 3.31
CA ALA A 182 4.15 3.17 4.68
C ALA A 182 2.84 2.39 4.86
N ALA A 183 1.87 2.61 3.97
CA ALA A 183 0.60 1.89 3.96
C ALA A 183 0.81 0.39 3.74
N ASP A 184 1.64 -0.02 2.77
CA ASP A 184 1.91 -1.43 2.46
C ASP A 184 2.63 -2.16 3.62
N LYS A 185 3.45 -1.44 4.38
CA LYS A 185 4.14 -1.98 5.56
C LYS A 185 3.31 -1.86 6.84
N GLY A 186 2.16 -1.19 6.80
CA GLY A 186 1.34 -0.92 7.99
C GLY A 186 2.03 -0.01 9.02
N ILE A 187 2.92 0.89 8.56
CA ILE A 187 3.70 1.78 9.40
C ILE A 187 3.23 3.22 9.17
N ALA A 188 2.83 3.91 10.22
CA ALA A 188 2.47 5.32 10.13
C ALA A 188 3.74 6.18 10.03
N VAL A 189 3.83 7.02 9.00
CA VAL A 189 4.91 8.00 8.82
C VAL A 189 4.32 9.39 8.56
N ALA A 190 5.00 10.41 9.08
CA ALA A 190 4.66 11.79 8.80
C ALA A 190 5.93 12.56 8.44
N MET A 191 5.82 13.49 7.50
CA MET A 191 6.92 14.39 7.19
C MET A 191 7.16 15.32 8.37
N PRO A 192 8.39 15.43 8.90
CA PRO A 192 8.71 16.35 9.97
C PRO A 192 8.37 17.80 9.58
N SER A 193 7.65 18.52 10.41
CA SER A 193 7.39 19.94 10.19
C SER A 193 8.69 20.75 10.38
N ALA A 194 8.95 21.68 9.47
CA ALA A 194 10.12 22.58 9.55
C ALA A 194 10.04 23.45 10.83
N GLY A 195 10.57 22.95 11.93
CA GLY A 195 10.56 23.65 13.24
C GLY A 195 10.86 22.78 14.46
N GLY A 196 11.05 21.48 14.30
CA GLY A 196 11.33 20.58 15.43
C GLY A 196 12.40 19.56 15.10
N ALA A 197 13.36 19.42 16.00
CA ALA A 197 14.48 18.49 15.89
C ALA A 197 14.04 17.03 15.76
N ALA A 198 14.75 16.30 14.90
CA ALA A 198 14.91 14.85 14.76
C ALA A 198 13.91 13.95 15.52
N GLY A 199 12.96 13.40 14.81
CA GLY A 199 12.10 12.33 15.25
C GLY A 199 10.89 12.23 14.34
N GLY A 200 10.73 11.12 13.58
CA GLY A 200 9.54 10.89 12.80
C GLY A 200 8.30 11.05 13.68
N ALA A 201 7.53 12.10 13.46
CA ALA A 201 6.33 12.36 14.26
C ALA A 201 5.32 11.25 13.96
N VAL A 202 5.04 10.41 14.93
CA VAL A 202 3.78 9.69 15.00
C VAL A 202 2.70 10.78 14.99
N VAL A 203 1.87 10.81 13.96
CA VAL A 203 0.74 11.72 13.92
C VAL A 203 -0.12 11.36 15.12
N ASP A 204 -0.23 12.28 16.06
CA ASP A 204 -1.18 12.15 17.16
C ASP A 204 -2.57 11.97 16.56
N SER A 205 -3.23 10.85 16.86
CA SER A 205 -4.57 10.57 16.36
C SER A 205 -5.52 11.73 16.67
N ALA A 206 -5.35 12.40 17.80
CA ALA A 206 -6.14 13.57 18.16
C ALA A 206 -5.87 14.78 17.24
N ALA A 207 -4.63 14.97 16.76
CA ALA A 207 -4.30 16.03 15.81
C ALA A 207 -4.86 15.70 14.40
N LEU A 208 -4.85 14.41 14.02
CA LEU A 208 -5.44 13.94 12.77
C LEU A 208 -6.98 14.07 12.82
N ASP A 209 -7.60 13.69 13.93
CA ASP A 209 -9.04 13.82 14.14
C ASP A 209 -9.47 15.29 14.14
N ALA A 210 -8.68 16.17 14.77
CA ALA A 210 -8.91 17.62 14.74
C ALA A 210 -8.74 18.21 13.33
N PHE A 211 -7.79 17.72 12.55
CA PHE A 211 -7.62 18.11 11.14
C PHE A 211 -8.77 17.58 10.29
N ALA A 212 -9.14 16.31 10.45
CA ALA A 212 -10.28 15.71 9.76
C ALA A 212 -11.57 16.50 10.08
N ALA A 213 -11.82 16.85 11.34
CA ALA A 213 -12.96 17.67 11.73
C ALA A 213 -12.94 19.07 11.10
N LYS A 214 -11.77 19.70 10.96
CA LYS A 214 -11.63 20.99 10.27
C LYS A 214 -11.90 20.91 8.76
N VAL A 215 -11.65 19.76 8.12
CA VAL A 215 -11.85 19.59 6.68
C VAL A 215 -13.24 19.05 6.39
N THR A 216 -13.67 17.99 7.07
CA THR A 216 -14.89 17.23 6.77
C THR A 216 -16.02 17.44 7.78
N GLY A 217 -15.76 18.11 8.90
CA GLY A 217 -16.78 18.38 9.92
C GLY A 217 -17.89 19.29 9.41
N ALA A 218 -19.01 19.37 10.16
CA ALA A 218 -20.19 20.15 9.79
C ALA A 218 -19.91 21.65 9.53
N ASP A 219 -18.87 22.19 10.17
CA ASP A 219 -18.33 23.54 9.98
C ASP A 219 -16.95 23.57 9.32
N GLY A 220 -16.53 22.41 8.75
CA GLY A 220 -15.25 22.27 8.07
C GLY A 220 -15.22 22.97 6.71
N VAL A 221 -14.02 23.06 6.13
CA VAL A 221 -13.79 23.77 4.85
C VAL A 221 -14.68 23.23 3.74
N LEU A 222 -14.86 21.90 3.64
CA LEU A 222 -15.71 21.29 2.61
C LEU A 222 -17.18 21.64 2.79
N ALA A 223 -17.69 21.55 4.02
CA ALA A 223 -19.08 21.90 4.31
C ALA A 223 -19.36 23.40 4.09
N SER A 224 -18.42 24.25 4.49
CA SER A 224 -18.52 25.70 4.28
C SER A 224 -18.48 26.06 2.80
N THR A 225 -17.62 25.42 2.01
CA THR A 225 -17.54 25.61 0.57
C THR A 225 -18.82 25.14 -0.11
N ALA A 226 -19.33 23.96 0.28
CA ALA A 226 -20.62 23.45 -0.25
C ALA A 226 -21.79 24.38 0.09
N LYS A 227 -21.90 24.86 1.33
CA LYS A 227 -22.89 25.84 1.75
C LYS A 227 -22.80 27.14 0.93
N PHE A 228 -21.59 27.62 0.70
CA PHE A 228 -21.35 28.82 -0.11
C PHE A 228 -21.82 28.61 -1.56
N VAL A 229 -21.45 27.51 -2.20
CA VAL A 229 -21.84 27.21 -3.58
C VAL A 229 -23.35 27.03 -3.70
N LEU A 230 -23.99 26.30 -2.77
CA LEU A 230 -25.44 26.11 -2.77
C LEU A 230 -26.18 27.43 -2.59
N ASN A 231 -25.67 28.32 -1.74
CA ASN A 231 -26.25 29.66 -1.55
C ASN A 231 -26.13 30.51 -2.83
N GLN A 232 -24.99 30.46 -3.53
CA GLN A 232 -24.81 31.16 -4.81
C GLN A 232 -25.74 30.64 -5.92
N LEU A 233 -26.07 29.35 -5.88
CA LEU A 233 -26.98 28.71 -6.82
C LEU A 233 -28.46 28.88 -6.44
N GLY A 234 -28.76 29.53 -5.31
CA GLY A 234 -30.13 29.66 -4.81
C GLY A 234 -30.78 28.35 -4.36
N VAL A 235 -29.98 27.34 -4.12
CA VAL A 235 -30.45 26.03 -3.64
C VAL A 235 -30.37 26.04 -2.10
N ALA A 236 -31.52 25.84 -1.44
CA ALA A 236 -31.53 25.68 0.01
C ALA A 236 -30.71 24.44 0.40
N ALA A 237 -29.76 24.60 1.32
CA ALA A 237 -29.06 23.45 1.89
C ALA A 237 -30.10 22.49 2.48
N PRO A 238 -29.99 21.17 2.24
CA PRO A 238 -30.86 20.21 2.91
C PRO A 238 -30.67 20.41 4.42
N VAL A 239 -31.75 20.75 5.10
CA VAL A 239 -31.77 20.74 6.56
C VAL A 239 -31.60 19.26 6.93
N ALA A 240 -30.52 18.94 7.63
CA ALA A 240 -30.43 17.64 8.27
C ALA A 240 -31.65 17.56 9.20
N GLU A 241 -32.67 16.83 8.81
CA GLU A 241 -33.68 16.40 9.77
C GLU A 241 -32.89 15.60 10.80
N GLU A 242 -32.79 16.13 12.02
CA GLU A 242 -32.51 15.28 13.17
C GLU A 242 -33.67 14.28 13.23
N THR A 243 -33.53 13.17 12.54
CA THR A 243 -34.35 12.00 12.80
C THR A 243 -33.98 11.61 14.21
N ALA A 244 -34.82 12.05 15.16
CA ALA A 244 -34.75 11.50 16.51
C ALA A 244 -34.75 9.97 16.30
N ASP A 245 -33.73 9.30 16.78
CA ASP A 245 -33.62 7.86 16.65
C ASP A 245 -34.81 7.26 17.42
N GLU A 246 -35.92 7.02 16.71
CA GLU A 246 -37.13 6.48 17.28
C GLU A 246 -36.88 5.15 18.00
N ASN A 247 -35.74 4.52 17.70
CA ASN A 247 -35.36 3.26 18.27
C ASN A 247 -34.39 3.43 19.47
N ALA A 248 -33.88 4.64 19.76
CA ALA A 248 -32.92 4.85 20.85
C ALA A 248 -33.45 4.37 22.22
N ALA A 249 -34.75 4.59 22.48
CA ALA A 249 -35.39 4.11 23.69
C ALA A 249 -35.51 2.58 23.75
N VAL A 250 -35.74 1.94 22.61
CA VAL A 250 -35.78 0.48 22.46
C VAL A 250 -34.40 -0.12 22.65
N VAL A 251 -33.39 0.46 22.00
CA VAL A 251 -31.99 0.04 22.15
C VAL A 251 -31.54 0.16 23.61
N ALA A 252 -31.82 1.29 24.27
CA ALA A 252 -31.50 1.50 25.67
C ALA A 252 -32.18 0.50 26.60
N ALA A 253 -33.42 0.12 26.33
CA ALA A 253 -34.13 -0.90 27.08
C ALA A 253 -33.49 -2.29 26.90
N VAL A 254 -33.12 -2.65 25.68
CA VAL A 254 -32.44 -3.90 25.35
C VAL A 254 -31.08 -3.95 26.02
N GLU A 255 -30.31 -2.86 25.99
CA GLU A 255 -29.00 -2.76 26.67
C GLU A 255 -29.12 -2.87 28.18
N ALA A 256 -30.16 -2.30 28.76
CA ALA A 256 -30.43 -2.40 30.21
C ALA A 256 -30.75 -3.84 30.64
N GLU A 257 -31.42 -4.61 29.79
CA GLU A 257 -31.82 -5.99 30.04
C GLU A 257 -30.75 -7.02 29.75
N LEU A 258 -30.04 -6.86 28.61
CA LEU A 258 -29.10 -7.85 28.09
C LEU A 258 -27.61 -7.44 28.24
N GLY A 259 -27.35 -6.20 28.66
CA GLY A 259 -26.01 -5.61 28.75
C GLY A 259 -25.53 -4.99 27.44
N ALA A 260 -24.53 -4.11 27.51
CA ALA A 260 -23.99 -3.39 26.35
C ALA A 260 -23.34 -4.31 25.28
N ASP A 261 -23.01 -5.53 25.64
CA ASP A 261 -22.43 -6.54 24.72
C ASP A 261 -23.48 -7.39 23.98
N TRP A 262 -24.79 -7.10 24.14
CA TRP A 262 -25.87 -7.86 23.51
C TRP A 262 -25.73 -7.99 21.97
N PRO A 263 -25.22 -6.99 21.21
CA PRO A 263 -25.07 -7.16 19.76
C PRO A 263 -24.15 -8.30 19.40
N LYS A 264 -23.10 -8.54 20.19
CA LYS A 264 -22.16 -9.67 19.97
C LYS A 264 -22.80 -11.04 20.25
N GLN A 265 -23.86 -11.07 21.08
CA GLN A 265 -24.57 -12.33 21.41
C GLN A 265 -25.56 -12.73 20.32
N VAL A 266 -26.10 -11.76 19.58
CA VAL A 266 -27.04 -11.97 18.46
C VAL A 266 -26.37 -11.91 17.10
N GLU A 267 -25.07 -11.57 17.03
CA GLU A 267 -24.32 -11.57 15.79
C GLU A 267 -24.28 -12.97 15.17
N PRO A 268 -24.70 -13.12 13.89
CA PRO A 268 -24.66 -14.41 13.23
C PRO A 268 -23.20 -14.92 13.15
N ARG A 269 -22.91 -16.00 13.83
CA ARG A 269 -21.60 -16.65 13.72
C ARG A 269 -21.63 -17.55 12.50
N PHE A 270 -20.68 -17.33 11.60
CA PHE A 270 -20.47 -18.23 10.48
C PHE A 270 -20.00 -19.60 11.02
N ASP A 271 -20.79 -20.62 10.75
CA ASP A 271 -20.45 -22.02 11.04
C ASP A 271 -20.47 -22.74 9.69
N GLU A 272 -19.29 -23.13 9.22
CA GLU A 272 -19.09 -23.79 7.93
C GLU A 272 -19.96 -25.04 7.79
N ARG A 273 -20.15 -25.81 8.85
CA ARG A 273 -20.99 -27.03 8.86
C ARG A 273 -22.47 -26.69 8.71
N LYS A 274 -22.92 -25.60 9.30
CA LYS A 274 -24.31 -25.13 9.16
C LYS A 274 -24.56 -24.53 7.79
N ALA A 275 -23.57 -23.85 7.21
CA ALA A 275 -23.66 -23.31 5.86
C ALA A 275 -23.87 -24.42 4.82
N ILE A 276 -23.09 -25.49 4.90
CA ILE A 276 -23.25 -26.68 4.03
C ILE A 276 -24.63 -27.31 4.19
N LEU A 277 -25.09 -27.51 5.42
CA LEU A 277 -26.41 -28.09 5.69
C LEU A 277 -27.55 -27.19 5.20
N PHE A 278 -27.36 -25.88 5.23
CA PHE A 278 -28.34 -24.90 4.73
C PHE A 278 -28.42 -24.96 3.21
N ASP A 279 -27.28 -25.02 2.51
CA ASP A 279 -27.22 -25.15 1.05
C ASP A 279 -27.87 -26.46 0.57
N ASP A 280 -27.58 -27.59 1.19
CA ASP A 280 -28.17 -28.88 0.86
C ASP A 280 -29.69 -28.88 1.05
N ARG A 281 -30.20 -28.26 2.10
CA ARG A 281 -31.63 -28.12 2.33
C ARG A 281 -32.30 -27.19 1.32
N TRP A 282 -31.64 -26.11 0.91
CA TRP A 282 -32.15 -25.23 -0.13
C TRP A 282 -32.17 -25.89 -1.51
N ALA A 283 -31.14 -26.71 -1.82
CA ALA A 283 -31.12 -27.49 -3.04
C ALA A 283 -32.26 -28.50 -3.07
N SER A 284 -32.50 -29.26 -1.99
CA SER A 284 -33.61 -30.18 -1.87
C SER A 284 -34.99 -29.50 -1.94
N ALA A 285 -35.18 -28.39 -1.23
CA ALA A 285 -36.44 -27.62 -1.29
C ALA A 285 -36.72 -27.07 -2.68
N ARG A 286 -35.70 -26.75 -3.45
CA ARG A 286 -35.82 -26.26 -4.82
C ARG A 286 -36.17 -27.36 -5.81
N GLU A 287 -35.67 -28.58 -5.59
CA GLU A 287 -36.03 -29.78 -6.37
C GLU A 287 -37.48 -30.22 -6.09
N ASP A 288 -37.88 -30.14 -4.82
CA ASP A 288 -39.27 -30.46 -4.42
C ASP A 288 -40.30 -29.47 -4.96
N LEU A 289 -39.95 -28.22 -5.15
CA LEU A 289 -40.77 -27.18 -5.75
C LEU A 289 -40.82 -27.29 -7.28
#